data_0885897567423e842a579b841c6d92ba
#
_entry.id   0885897567423e842a579b841c6d92ba
#
_cell.length_a   1.000
_cell.length_b   1.000
_cell.length_c   1.000
_cell.angle_alpha   90.00
_cell.angle_beta   90.00
_cell.angle_gamma   90.00
#
_symmetry.space_group_name_H-M   'P 1'
#
loop_
_entity.id
_entity.type
_entity.pdbx_description
1 polymer ?
#
loop_
_entity_poly.entity_id
_entity_poly.type
_entity_poly.pdbx_seq_one_letter_code
_entity_poly.pdbx_strand_id
1 'polypeptide(L)'
;MVSMKMSWEDNTLGFKENHKKGLKMIKNRLIACLALVCSFGCLASCSVDTSKKPSDKASTVQPSTTPSDTKKDDFKTDSNIKVYTRPTTSGTRECFFEKIGYAKGKKGGLVSKANEVAENGDMLSAIANDTYGIGYASLDSLKNNTSVKGLKFEGVEATSENALNGTYKLKRYFNIVADTGSNADSDLNDLAKAYWDFTFSKQGLAIASQNGGIVNADVLKNAASFKTSDYTIFTKDVSSKTIGIAGSTSVKNISTATENAFIALWTDSTKAPKFDISKQTGSGTAVPNLQSKTAQIGYLSRELDDAELTTLGGITGSKHDHICTDAVVAIVNIKNTSVSNITGTQLARIYLDSKDTQWADLFKDGVSQITKWNELA
;
A
#
# COMPACT_ATOMS: atom_id res chain seq x y z
N MET A 1 -35.76 -3.32 27.60
CA MET A 1 -34.88 -2.71 26.58
C MET A 1 -33.85 -1.88 27.29
N VAL A 2 -32.68 -2.43 27.56
CA VAL A 2 -31.54 -1.71 28.16
C VAL A 2 -30.43 -1.78 27.13
N SER A 3 -30.09 -0.60 26.57
CA SER A 3 -29.03 -0.40 25.58
C SER A 3 -27.68 -0.45 26.31
N MET A 4 -26.90 -1.47 26.05
CA MET A 4 -25.51 -1.54 26.50
C MET A 4 -24.61 -0.87 25.45
N LYS A 5 -24.28 0.40 25.66
CA LYS A 5 -23.16 1.05 25.00
C LYS A 5 -21.88 0.60 25.70
N MET A 6 -21.14 -0.32 25.08
CA MET A 6 -19.75 -0.59 25.50
C MET A 6 -18.85 0.51 24.94
N SER A 7 -18.23 1.27 25.83
CA SER A 7 -17.28 2.32 25.51
C SER A 7 -15.88 1.71 25.35
N TRP A 8 -15.15 2.18 24.35
CA TRP A 8 -13.79 1.74 23.99
C TRP A 8 -12.69 2.15 25.00
N GLU A 9 -13.05 2.77 26.12
CA GLU A 9 -12.09 3.26 27.11
C GLU A 9 -11.61 2.19 28.11
N ASP A 10 -12.31 1.09 28.28
CA ASP A 10 -11.99 0.09 29.32
C ASP A 10 -10.88 -0.89 28.97
N ASN A 11 -10.43 -0.96 27.70
CA ASN A 11 -9.35 -1.86 27.30
C ASN A 11 -7.93 -1.27 27.46
N THR A 12 -7.79 0.02 27.79
CA THR A 12 -6.47 0.64 27.97
C THR A 12 -5.92 0.51 29.40
N LEU A 13 -6.75 0.18 30.38
CA LEU A 13 -6.34 0.02 31.78
C LEU A 13 -5.73 -1.36 32.07
N GLY A 14 -6.17 -2.42 31.41
CA GLY A 14 -5.58 -3.77 31.55
C GLY A 14 -4.15 -3.88 30.99
N PHE A 15 -3.79 -3.04 30.02
CA PHE A 15 -2.45 -3.07 29.39
C PHE A 15 -1.37 -2.37 30.23
N LYS A 16 -1.74 -1.42 31.10
CA LYS A 16 -0.78 -0.69 31.95
C LYS A 16 -0.30 -1.43 33.17
N GLU A 17 -1.06 -2.37 33.69
CA GLU A 17 -0.66 -3.14 34.89
C GLU A 17 0.31 -4.29 34.57
N ASN A 18 0.21 -4.91 33.41
CA ASN A 18 1.13 -5.98 33.01
C ASN A 18 2.53 -5.46 32.60
N HIS A 19 2.66 -4.18 32.21
CA HIS A 19 3.95 -3.57 31.86
C HIS A 19 4.87 -3.33 33.06
N LYS A 20 4.31 -3.15 34.28
CA LYS A 20 5.10 -2.92 35.50
C LYS A 20 5.69 -4.18 36.11
N LYS A 21 5.13 -5.36 35.83
CA LYS A 21 5.64 -6.66 36.31
C LYS A 21 6.73 -7.25 35.42
N GLY A 22 6.82 -6.89 34.14
CA GLY A 22 7.85 -7.36 33.20
C GLY A 22 9.23 -6.69 33.34
N LEU A 23 9.29 -5.47 33.90
CA LEU A 23 10.56 -4.71 33.95
C LEU A 23 11.49 -5.10 35.11
N LYS A 24 11.07 -5.97 36.02
CA LYS A 24 11.88 -6.39 37.19
C LYS A 24 12.71 -7.65 36.97
N MET A 25 12.56 -8.36 35.81
CA MET A 25 13.25 -9.64 35.56
C MET A 25 14.36 -9.60 34.48
N ILE A 26 14.66 -8.45 33.89
CA ILE A 26 15.65 -8.37 32.76
C ILE A 26 16.96 -7.69 33.17
N LYS A 27 17.26 -7.58 34.45
CA LYS A 27 18.54 -6.98 34.88
C LYS A 27 19.71 -7.94 35.10
N ASN A 28 19.59 -9.25 34.88
CA ASN A 28 20.65 -10.22 35.25
C ASN A 28 21.05 -11.24 34.17
N ARG A 29 21.05 -10.92 32.88
CA ARG A 29 21.75 -11.78 31.88
C ARG A 29 22.24 -10.96 30.69
N LEU A 30 23.30 -10.20 30.93
CA LEU A 30 24.21 -9.73 29.86
C LEU A 30 25.60 -10.05 30.32
N ILE A 31 26.24 -11.06 29.74
CA ILE A 31 27.67 -11.27 29.52
C ILE A 31 27.84 -12.60 28.79
N ALA A 32 28.62 -12.56 27.74
CA ALA A 32 29.20 -13.64 26.93
C ALA A 32 28.49 -13.96 25.61
N CYS A 33 29.02 -13.43 24.52
CA CYS A 33 29.75 -14.16 23.49
C CYS A 33 30.15 -13.19 22.37
N LEU A 34 31.42 -12.75 22.49
CA LEU A 34 32.18 -12.09 21.44
C LEU A 34 33.07 -13.15 20.79
N ALA A 35 33.34 -12.98 19.49
CA ALA A 35 34.36 -13.64 18.68
C ALA A 35 33.99 -14.91 17.94
N LEU A 36 33.85 -14.80 16.61
CA LEU A 36 34.71 -15.51 15.67
C LEU A 36 34.64 -14.83 14.27
N VAL A 37 35.71 -14.09 13.97
CA VAL A 37 36.07 -13.66 12.62
C VAL A 37 36.94 -14.78 12.05
N CYS A 38 36.60 -15.31 10.89
CA CYS A 38 37.55 -16.08 10.08
C CYS A 38 37.54 -15.54 8.65
N SER A 39 38.68 -14.93 8.36
CA SER A 39 39.26 -14.59 7.09
C SER A 39 39.39 -15.81 6.16
N PHE A 40 39.04 -15.62 4.89
CA PHE A 40 39.66 -16.36 3.78
C PHE A 40 39.97 -15.39 2.65
N GLY A 41 41.29 -15.18 2.49
CA GLY A 41 41.85 -14.57 1.32
C GLY A 41 42.01 -15.59 0.22
N CYS A 42 41.86 -15.18 -1.02
CA CYS A 42 42.43 -15.88 -2.16
C CYS A 42 43.13 -14.90 -3.08
N LEU A 43 44.41 -15.11 -3.16
CA LEU A 43 45.36 -14.62 -4.16
C LEU A 43 45.04 -15.27 -5.54
N ALA A 44 45.10 -14.47 -6.58
CA ALA A 44 45.52 -14.96 -7.89
C ALA A 44 46.21 -13.85 -8.65
N SER A 45 47.51 -14.06 -8.77
CA SER A 45 48.50 -13.44 -9.60
C SER A 45 48.36 -13.88 -11.05
N CYS A 46 48.74 -12.99 -11.97
CA CYS A 46 49.47 -13.26 -13.23
C CYS A 46 49.42 -11.98 -14.06
N SER A 47 50.43 -11.44 -14.42
CA SER A 47 51.77 -11.54 -14.96
C SER A 47 51.86 -10.60 -16.18
N VAL A 48 52.84 -9.75 -16.09
CA VAL A 48 53.31 -8.76 -17.04
C VAL A 48 53.83 -9.44 -18.30
N ASP A 49 53.60 -8.85 -19.49
CA ASP A 49 54.57 -8.93 -20.54
C ASP A 49 54.79 -7.56 -21.21
N THR A 50 56.05 -7.23 -21.25
CA THR A 50 56.65 -6.01 -21.77
C THR A 50 57.10 -6.20 -23.22
N SER A 51 56.80 -5.23 -24.09
CA SER A 51 57.81 -4.63 -24.98
C SER A 51 57.21 -3.91 -26.19
N LYS A 52 57.38 -2.67 -26.31
CA LYS A 52 58.09 -1.87 -27.33
C LYS A 52 57.60 -0.40 -27.42
N LYS A 53 58.53 0.48 -27.21
CA LYS A 53 58.53 1.92 -27.51
C LYS A 53 59.51 2.10 -28.71
N PRO A 54 59.64 3.25 -29.39
CA PRO A 54 58.82 4.47 -29.51
C PRO A 54 58.68 4.99 -30.98
N SER A 55 57.83 5.99 -31.22
CA SER A 55 58.27 7.13 -32.06
C SER A 55 57.28 8.33 -31.95
N ASP A 56 57.90 9.49 -31.79
CA ASP A 56 57.31 10.82 -31.65
C ASP A 56 56.47 11.27 -32.84
N LYS A 57 55.33 11.95 -32.58
CA LYS A 57 55.01 13.23 -33.20
C LYS A 57 53.97 13.98 -32.36
N ALA A 58 54.42 15.09 -31.81
CA ALA A 58 53.57 16.09 -31.19
C ALA A 58 52.61 16.70 -32.20
N SER A 59 51.33 16.74 -31.87
CA SER A 59 50.39 17.67 -32.46
C SER A 59 49.51 18.20 -31.34
N THR A 60 49.73 19.44 -30.99
CA THR A 60 49.02 20.22 -29.98
C THR A 60 47.59 20.48 -30.51
N VAL A 61 46.62 19.80 -29.94
CA VAL A 61 45.21 20.17 -30.10
C VAL A 61 44.70 20.55 -28.72
N GLN A 62 44.48 21.83 -28.54
CA GLN A 62 43.89 22.47 -27.40
C GLN A 62 42.44 21.95 -27.25
N PRO A 63 42.01 21.42 -26.08
CA PRO A 63 40.60 21.08 -25.89
C PRO A 63 39.82 22.38 -25.68
N SER A 64 39.01 22.73 -26.66
CA SER A 64 37.94 23.69 -26.48
C SER A 64 36.89 23.09 -25.58
N THR A 65 36.95 23.38 -24.29
CA THR A 65 35.86 23.13 -23.35
C THR A 65 34.80 24.19 -23.53
N THR A 66 33.90 23.96 -24.49
CA THR A 66 32.59 24.58 -24.43
C THR A 66 31.77 23.76 -23.45
N PRO A 67 31.26 24.32 -22.33
CA PRO A 67 30.27 23.65 -21.52
C PRO A 67 29.03 23.45 -22.40
N SER A 68 28.69 22.21 -22.69
CA SER A 68 27.39 21.88 -23.23
C SER A 68 26.37 22.27 -22.15
N ASP A 69 25.79 23.44 -22.29
CA ASP A 69 24.56 23.81 -21.60
C ASP A 69 23.48 22.78 -21.96
N THR A 70 23.39 21.71 -21.17
CA THR A 70 22.18 20.91 -21.13
C THR A 70 21.10 21.84 -20.61
N LYS A 71 20.33 22.45 -21.52
CA LYS A 71 19.08 23.13 -21.20
C LYS A 71 18.28 22.18 -20.29
N LYS A 72 18.29 22.48 -19.00
CA LYS A 72 17.34 21.94 -18.06
C LYS A 72 15.98 22.36 -18.64
N ASP A 73 15.18 21.41 -19.07
CA ASP A 73 13.81 21.67 -19.50
C ASP A 73 13.10 22.30 -18.29
N ASP A 74 13.02 23.63 -18.27
CA ASP A 74 12.44 24.36 -17.15
C ASP A 74 10.95 24.03 -17.11
N PHE A 75 10.50 23.48 -15.99
CA PHE A 75 9.09 23.22 -15.73
C PHE A 75 8.29 24.54 -15.80
N LYS A 76 7.28 24.59 -16.69
CA LYS A 76 6.46 25.79 -16.91
C LYS A 76 5.34 25.87 -15.88
N THR A 77 5.49 26.75 -14.91
CA THR A 77 4.53 26.89 -13.81
C THR A 77 3.18 27.47 -14.22
N ASP A 78 3.11 28.17 -15.36
CA ASP A 78 1.88 28.69 -15.96
C ASP A 78 1.06 27.66 -16.75
N SER A 79 1.56 26.43 -16.83
CA SER A 79 0.88 25.32 -17.49
C SER A 79 -0.30 24.82 -16.67
N ASN A 80 -1.34 24.35 -17.37
CA ASN A 80 -2.51 23.75 -16.73
C ASN A 80 -2.16 22.43 -16.06
N ILE A 81 -2.72 22.21 -14.88
CA ILE A 81 -2.65 20.94 -14.16
C ILE A 81 -3.55 19.93 -14.87
N LYS A 82 -3.01 18.75 -15.18
CA LYS A 82 -3.77 17.60 -15.67
C LYS A 82 -4.06 16.65 -14.53
N VAL A 83 -5.33 16.46 -14.25
CA VAL A 83 -5.81 15.70 -13.10
C VAL A 83 -5.99 14.23 -13.48
N TYR A 84 -5.43 13.34 -12.67
CA TYR A 84 -5.61 11.89 -12.78
C TYR A 84 -6.27 11.35 -11.53
N THR A 85 -7.25 10.47 -11.70
CA THR A 85 -8.03 9.88 -10.63
C THR A 85 -8.19 8.39 -10.82
N ARG A 86 -8.81 7.72 -9.86
CA ARG A 86 -9.12 6.29 -9.86
C ARG A 86 -10.63 6.08 -10.04
N PRO A 87 -11.07 4.86 -10.43
CA PRO A 87 -12.49 4.51 -10.48
C PRO A 87 -13.21 4.71 -9.15
N THR A 88 -14.52 4.89 -9.19
CA THR A 88 -15.36 5.05 -7.98
C THR A 88 -15.35 3.82 -7.06
N THR A 89 -15.00 2.64 -7.58
CA THR A 89 -14.81 1.40 -6.81
C THR A 89 -13.47 1.32 -6.10
N SER A 90 -12.53 2.25 -6.38
CA SER A 90 -11.19 2.25 -5.82
C SER A 90 -11.18 2.72 -4.37
N GLY A 91 -10.73 1.87 -3.45
CA GLY A 91 -10.50 2.27 -2.06
C GLY A 91 -9.36 3.29 -1.90
N THR A 92 -8.45 3.44 -2.89
CA THR A 92 -7.46 4.52 -2.89
C THR A 92 -8.11 5.86 -3.14
N ARG A 93 -9.04 5.93 -4.11
CA ARG A 93 -9.85 7.13 -4.36
C ARG A 93 -10.69 7.49 -3.14
N GLU A 94 -11.34 6.49 -2.54
CA GLU A 94 -12.17 6.71 -1.37
C GLU A 94 -11.36 7.27 -0.20
N CYS A 95 -10.25 6.62 0.16
CA CYS A 95 -9.35 7.10 1.20
C CYS A 95 -8.83 8.52 0.91
N PHE A 96 -8.41 8.79 -0.34
CA PHE A 96 -7.90 10.10 -0.73
C PHE A 96 -8.91 11.20 -0.45
N PHE A 97 -10.15 11.10 -0.98
CA PHE A 97 -11.17 12.12 -0.80
C PHE A 97 -11.66 12.22 0.65
N GLU A 98 -11.73 11.13 1.38
CA GLU A 98 -12.07 11.13 2.81
C GLU A 98 -11.01 11.90 3.62
N LYS A 99 -9.73 11.58 3.41
CA LYS A 99 -8.63 12.15 4.22
C LYS A 99 -8.30 13.60 3.88
N ILE A 100 -8.61 14.07 2.67
CA ILE A 100 -8.54 15.50 2.36
C ILE A 100 -9.77 16.29 2.84
N GLY A 101 -10.76 15.63 3.47
CA GLY A 101 -11.94 16.27 4.05
C GLY A 101 -13.17 16.35 3.12
N TYR A 102 -13.15 15.72 1.95
CA TYR A 102 -14.21 15.82 0.93
C TYR A 102 -14.70 14.43 0.51
N ALA A 103 -15.17 13.63 1.46
CA ALA A 103 -15.55 12.23 1.28
C ALA A 103 -16.55 11.98 0.13
N LYS A 104 -17.46 12.93 -0.18
CA LYS A 104 -18.39 12.81 -1.32
C LYS A 104 -17.68 12.74 -2.68
N GLY A 105 -16.47 13.31 -2.81
CA GLY A 105 -15.64 13.25 -4.04
C GLY A 105 -15.31 11.83 -4.51
N LYS A 106 -15.39 10.84 -3.62
CA LYS A 106 -15.26 9.43 -3.98
C LYS A 106 -16.32 8.99 -5.00
N LYS A 107 -17.51 9.57 -4.97
CA LYS A 107 -18.66 9.22 -5.85
C LYS A 107 -18.76 10.09 -7.11
N GLY A 108 -18.18 11.28 -7.12
CA GLY A 108 -18.28 12.20 -8.26
C GLY A 108 -17.97 13.65 -7.92
N GLY A 109 -18.44 14.58 -8.75
CA GLY A 109 -18.23 16.03 -8.57
C GLY A 109 -16.77 16.46 -8.82
N LEU A 110 -16.04 15.71 -9.63
CA LEU A 110 -14.68 16.05 -10.03
C LEU A 110 -14.68 16.95 -11.26
N VAL A 111 -13.56 17.63 -11.47
CA VAL A 111 -13.35 18.41 -12.72
C VAL A 111 -13.61 17.53 -13.94
N SER A 112 -14.30 18.09 -14.94
CA SER A 112 -14.75 17.33 -16.12
C SER A 112 -13.63 16.71 -16.96
N LYS A 113 -12.39 17.18 -16.79
CA LYS A 113 -11.20 16.68 -17.49
C LYS A 113 -10.34 15.77 -16.61
N ALA A 114 -10.85 15.24 -15.50
CA ALA A 114 -10.14 14.25 -14.72
C ALA A 114 -10.00 12.93 -15.50
N ASN A 115 -8.77 12.47 -15.68
CA ASN A 115 -8.47 11.23 -16.38
C ASN A 115 -8.53 10.05 -15.38
N GLU A 116 -9.37 9.07 -15.66
CA GLU A 116 -9.50 7.90 -14.80
C GLU A 116 -8.53 6.80 -15.24
N VAL A 117 -7.79 6.22 -14.26
CA VAL A 117 -6.87 5.11 -14.46
C VAL A 117 -7.16 3.98 -13.47
N ALA A 118 -7.03 2.73 -13.94
CA ALA A 118 -7.56 1.56 -13.23
C ALA A 118 -6.79 1.20 -11.96
N GLU A 119 -5.45 1.23 -11.98
CA GLU A 119 -4.60 0.73 -10.89
C GLU A 119 -3.49 1.72 -10.50
N ASN A 120 -2.75 1.43 -9.42
CA ASN A 120 -1.62 2.28 -8.99
C ASN A 120 -0.49 2.30 -10.04
N GLY A 121 -0.21 1.16 -10.70
CA GLY A 121 0.78 1.08 -11.77
C GLY A 121 0.44 1.98 -12.96
N ASP A 122 -0.84 1.99 -13.36
CA ASP A 122 -1.33 2.87 -14.43
C ASP A 122 -1.22 4.34 -14.03
N MET A 123 -1.49 4.67 -12.75
CA MET A 123 -1.34 6.03 -12.21
C MET A 123 0.10 6.49 -12.31
N LEU A 124 1.06 5.66 -11.88
CA LEU A 124 2.48 5.99 -11.98
C LEU A 124 2.91 6.18 -13.43
N SER A 125 2.47 5.30 -14.33
CA SER A 125 2.77 5.38 -15.76
C SER A 125 2.17 6.64 -16.39
N ALA A 126 0.93 6.99 -16.05
CA ALA A 126 0.28 8.20 -16.55
C ALA A 126 1.01 9.47 -16.11
N ILE A 127 1.37 9.56 -14.81
CA ILE A 127 2.10 10.73 -14.27
C ILE A 127 3.55 10.79 -14.81
N ALA A 128 4.22 9.66 -14.99
CA ALA A 128 5.57 9.62 -15.56
C ALA A 128 5.59 10.17 -17.01
N ASN A 129 4.52 9.94 -17.77
CA ASN A 129 4.39 10.39 -19.16
C ASN A 129 3.74 11.77 -19.30
N ASP A 130 3.25 12.38 -18.23
CA ASP A 130 2.65 13.71 -18.25
C ASP A 130 3.36 14.67 -17.29
N THR A 131 4.19 15.55 -17.84
CA THR A 131 4.99 16.53 -17.08
C THR A 131 4.12 17.41 -16.16
N TYR A 132 2.88 17.68 -16.54
CA TYR A 132 1.94 18.55 -15.80
C TYR A 132 0.84 17.77 -15.07
N GLY A 133 1.02 16.46 -14.95
CA GLY A 133 0.07 15.58 -14.27
C GLY A 133 0.17 15.66 -12.76
N ILE A 134 -0.97 15.54 -12.08
CA ILE A 134 -1.11 15.24 -10.66
C ILE A 134 -2.01 14.02 -10.49
N GLY A 135 -1.61 13.11 -9.60
CA GLY A 135 -2.35 11.92 -9.26
C GLY A 135 -2.14 11.52 -7.81
N TYR A 136 -2.60 10.34 -7.44
CA TYR A 136 -2.36 9.77 -6.11
C TYR A 136 -2.25 8.24 -6.20
N ALA A 137 -1.35 7.67 -5.41
CA ALA A 137 -1.10 6.24 -5.39
C ALA A 137 -0.72 5.76 -3.98
N SER A 138 -0.62 4.44 -3.77
CA SER A 138 -0.06 3.86 -2.56
C SER A 138 1.44 4.18 -2.46
N LEU A 139 1.92 4.44 -1.25
CA LEU A 139 3.33 4.73 -0.95
C LEU A 139 4.28 3.63 -1.49
N ASP A 140 3.88 2.37 -1.34
CA ASP A 140 4.68 1.25 -1.84
C ASP A 140 4.90 1.31 -3.36
N SER A 141 3.90 1.76 -4.11
CA SER A 141 3.98 1.87 -5.57
C SER A 141 5.06 2.84 -6.03
N LEU A 142 5.48 3.79 -5.17
CA LEU A 142 6.54 4.75 -5.49
C LEU A 142 7.94 4.18 -5.28
N LYS A 143 8.08 3.06 -4.58
CA LYS A 143 9.39 2.42 -4.37
C LYS A 143 10.04 2.11 -5.71
N ASN A 144 11.30 2.50 -5.85
CA ASN A 144 12.10 2.30 -7.07
C ASN A 144 11.58 3.05 -8.33
N ASN A 145 10.59 3.94 -8.21
CA ASN A 145 10.16 4.77 -9.32
C ASN A 145 10.93 6.09 -9.35
N THR A 146 11.66 6.32 -10.43
CA THR A 146 12.50 7.53 -10.61
C THR A 146 11.85 8.60 -11.50
N SER A 147 10.68 8.30 -12.07
CA SER A 147 9.98 9.19 -13.02
C SER A 147 8.89 10.03 -12.38
N VAL A 148 8.47 9.66 -11.14
CA VAL A 148 7.49 10.40 -10.35
C VAL A 148 8.05 10.69 -8.96
N LYS A 149 7.53 11.73 -8.32
CA LYS A 149 7.82 12.05 -6.92
C LYS A 149 6.55 12.21 -6.11
N GLY A 150 6.61 11.77 -4.84
CA GLY A 150 5.58 12.05 -3.83
C GLY A 150 5.71 13.46 -3.29
N LEU A 151 4.58 14.08 -2.99
CA LEU A 151 4.51 15.37 -2.31
C LEU A 151 4.34 15.14 -0.80
N LYS A 152 4.90 16.02 0.01
CA LYS A 152 4.53 16.14 1.42
C LYS A 152 3.05 16.52 1.50
N PHE A 153 2.36 16.01 2.49
CA PHE A 153 0.98 16.38 2.78
C PHE A 153 0.93 17.15 4.11
N GLU A 154 0.42 18.38 4.07
CA GLU A 154 0.39 19.28 5.24
C GLU A 154 1.79 19.41 5.92
N GLY A 155 2.85 19.49 5.12
CA GLY A 155 4.23 19.57 5.57
C GLY A 155 4.88 18.25 5.98
N VAL A 156 4.12 17.15 6.06
CA VAL A 156 4.60 15.83 6.52
C VAL A 156 4.92 14.93 5.33
N GLU A 157 6.08 14.29 5.35
CA GLU A 157 6.51 13.33 4.34
C GLU A 157 5.81 11.98 4.54
N ALA A 158 5.43 11.33 3.43
CA ALA A 158 4.89 9.99 3.44
C ALA A 158 6.02 8.98 3.68
N THR A 159 6.20 8.59 4.93
CA THR A 159 7.12 7.52 5.35
C THR A 159 6.38 6.46 6.15
N SER A 160 6.95 5.25 6.23
CA SER A 160 6.38 4.18 7.06
C SER A 160 6.25 4.62 8.52
N GLU A 161 7.23 5.33 9.06
CA GLU A 161 7.21 5.86 10.43
C GLU A 161 6.08 6.85 10.62
N ASN A 162 5.95 7.85 9.74
CA ASN A 162 4.93 8.88 9.83
C ASN A 162 3.51 8.32 9.61
N ALA A 163 3.36 7.25 8.82
CA ALA A 163 2.10 6.54 8.68
C ALA A 163 1.74 5.77 9.97
N LEU A 164 2.68 5.04 10.58
CA LEU A 164 2.44 4.27 11.80
C LEU A 164 2.15 5.17 13.01
N ASN A 165 2.94 6.24 13.22
CA ASN A 165 2.74 7.15 14.34
C ASN A 165 1.55 8.11 14.15
N GLY A 166 0.94 8.14 12.96
CA GLY A 166 -0.24 8.94 12.64
C GLY A 166 0.01 10.41 12.35
N THR A 167 1.25 10.85 12.20
CA THR A 167 1.58 12.23 11.78
C THR A 167 1.23 12.44 10.31
N TYR A 168 1.45 11.44 9.43
CA TYR A 168 0.98 11.49 8.06
C TYR A 168 -0.51 11.15 7.96
N LYS A 169 -1.33 12.10 7.56
CA LYS A 169 -2.79 12.00 7.64
C LYS A 169 -3.46 11.23 6.51
N LEU A 170 -2.85 11.12 5.32
CA LEU A 170 -3.37 10.31 4.22
C LEU A 170 -3.03 8.82 4.40
N LYS A 171 -3.06 8.32 5.63
CA LYS A 171 -2.89 6.89 5.92
C LYS A 171 -4.22 6.15 5.89
N ARG A 172 -4.13 4.85 5.61
CA ARG A 172 -5.26 3.90 5.65
C ARG A 172 -4.80 2.54 6.15
N TYR A 173 -5.76 1.68 6.45
CA TYR A 173 -5.48 0.28 6.69
C TYR A 173 -5.78 -0.56 5.44
N PHE A 174 -4.99 -1.61 5.24
CA PHE A 174 -5.36 -2.70 4.38
C PHE A 174 -6.09 -3.73 5.23
N ASN A 175 -7.33 -3.95 4.88
CA ASN A 175 -8.24 -4.84 5.57
C ASN A 175 -8.44 -6.13 4.79
N ILE A 176 -8.69 -7.21 5.51
CA ILE A 176 -9.16 -8.47 4.96
C ILE A 176 -10.52 -8.80 5.58
N VAL A 177 -11.41 -9.36 4.78
CA VAL A 177 -12.66 -9.98 5.20
C VAL A 177 -12.68 -11.41 4.71
N ALA A 178 -13.26 -12.32 5.48
CA ALA A 178 -13.32 -13.74 5.11
C ALA A 178 -14.68 -14.34 5.46
N ASP A 179 -15.16 -15.26 4.63
CA ASP A 179 -16.24 -16.19 4.92
C ASP A 179 -15.62 -17.55 5.24
N THR A 180 -15.58 -17.90 6.54
CA THR A 180 -14.96 -19.14 7.02
C THR A 180 -15.98 -20.18 7.49
N GLY A 181 -17.27 -19.98 7.23
CA GLY A 181 -18.29 -20.87 7.79
C GLY A 181 -19.62 -20.97 7.05
N SER A 182 -19.86 -20.16 6.02
CA SER A 182 -21.17 -20.14 5.33
C SER A 182 -21.19 -20.85 3.98
N ASN A 183 -20.04 -21.37 3.49
CA ASN A 183 -20.00 -22.12 2.24
C ASN A 183 -20.62 -23.53 2.47
N ALA A 184 -21.38 -24.04 1.48
CA ALA A 184 -21.91 -25.39 1.52
C ALA A 184 -20.79 -26.47 1.49
N ASP A 185 -19.65 -26.14 0.90
CA ASP A 185 -18.45 -26.97 0.87
C ASP A 185 -17.59 -26.70 2.12
N SER A 186 -17.51 -27.64 3.02
CA SER A 186 -16.75 -27.51 4.28
C SER A 186 -15.24 -27.33 4.03
N ASP A 187 -14.68 -27.91 2.96
CA ASP A 187 -13.27 -27.73 2.64
C ASP A 187 -12.95 -26.28 2.24
N LEU A 188 -13.88 -25.56 1.59
CA LEU A 188 -13.72 -24.13 1.33
C LEU A 188 -13.74 -23.30 2.62
N ASN A 189 -14.57 -23.66 3.60
CA ASN A 189 -14.57 -23.01 4.92
C ASN A 189 -13.24 -23.23 5.65
N ASP A 190 -12.74 -24.48 5.66
CA ASP A 190 -11.47 -24.84 6.28
C ASP A 190 -10.29 -24.15 5.60
N LEU A 191 -10.30 -24.06 4.25
CA LEU A 191 -9.31 -23.36 3.46
C LEU A 191 -9.33 -21.85 3.76
N ALA A 192 -10.50 -21.23 3.78
CA ALA A 192 -10.65 -19.82 4.09
C ALA A 192 -10.19 -19.50 5.52
N LYS A 193 -10.51 -20.38 6.48
CA LYS A 193 -10.04 -20.27 7.87
C LYS A 193 -8.53 -20.40 7.96
N ALA A 194 -7.93 -21.39 7.33
CA ALA A 194 -6.48 -21.60 7.32
C ALA A 194 -5.75 -20.41 6.65
N TYR A 195 -6.31 -19.90 5.54
CA TYR A 195 -5.77 -18.73 4.85
C TYR A 195 -5.83 -17.46 5.70
N TRP A 196 -6.94 -17.23 6.40
CA TRP A 196 -7.08 -16.16 7.38
C TRP A 196 -6.00 -16.25 8.47
N ASP A 197 -5.89 -17.40 9.13
CA ASP A 197 -4.94 -17.60 10.22
C ASP A 197 -3.48 -17.53 9.73
N PHE A 198 -3.20 -17.97 8.49
CA PHE A 198 -1.91 -17.78 7.83
C PHE A 198 -1.59 -16.31 7.60
N THR A 199 -2.55 -15.52 7.12
CA THR A 199 -2.37 -14.07 6.86
C THR A 199 -1.93 -13.33 8.12
N PHE A 200 -2.48 -13.66 9.28
CA PHE A 200 -2.15 -13.04 10.57
C PHE A 200 -1.01 -13.73 11.32
N SER A 201 -0.44 -14.77 10.77
CA SER A 201 0.76 -15.41 11.33
C SER A 201 2.01 -14.54 11.13
N LYS A 202 3.09 -14.93 11.82
CA LYS A 202 4.41 -14.32 11.63
C LYS A 202 4.86 -14.36 10.16
N GLN A 203 4.58 -15.47 9.46
CA GLN A 203 4.91 -15.65 8.05
C GLN A 203 4.07 -14.72 7.16
N GLY A 204 2.75 -14.67 7.36
CA GLY A 204 1.85 -13.82 6.58
C GLY A 204 2.11 -12.33 6.77
N LEU A 205 2.31 -11.89 8.02
CA LEU A 205 2.66 -10.49 8.32
C LEU A 205 4.04 -10.10 7.77
N ALA A 206 5.01 -11.03 7.77
CA ALA A 206 6.30 -10.78 7.11
C ALA A 206 6.14 -10.62 5.58
N ILE A 207 5.30 -11.45 4.95
CA ILE A 207 4.95 -11.32 3.53
C ILE A 207 4.30 -9.96 3.27
N ALA A 208 3.33 -9.55 4.09
CA ALA A 208 2.70 -8.24 3.95
C ALA A 208 3.73 -7.10 4.01
N SER A 209 4.67 -7.16 4.97
CA SER A 209 5.73 -6.16 5.12
C SER A 209 6.71 -6.12 3.93
N GLN A 210 7.03 -7.27 3.35
CA GLN A 210 7.93 -7.38 2.20
C GLN A 210 7.28 -6.93 0.89
N ASN A 211 5.94 -6.95 0.82
CA ASN A 211 5.16 -6.61 -0.36
C ASN A 211 4.39 -5.28 -0.23
N GLY A 212 4.92 -4.35 0.55
CA GLY A 212 4.47 -2.96 0.58
C GLY A 212 3.57 -2.56 1.75
N GLY A 213 3.15 -3.52 2.57
CA GLY A 213 2.42 -3.23 3.80
C GLY A 213 3.33 -2.63 4.87
N ILE A 214 2.86 -1.64 5.58
CA ILE A 214 3.55 -1.07 6.73
C ILE A 214 3.07 -1.81 7.97
N VAL A 215 3.81 -2.83 8.39
CA VAL A 215 3.50 -3.67 9.57
C VAL A 215 4.26 -3.14 10.78
N ASN A 216 3.56 -2.99 11.91
CA ASN A 216 4.21 -2.61 13.16
C ASN A 216 5.19 -3.71 13.60
N ALA A 217 6.42 -3.32 13.94
CA ALA A 217 7.49 -4.26 14.29
C ALA A 217 7.16 -5.11 15.53
N ASP A 218 6.46 -4.57 16.53
CA ASP A 218 6.05 -5.31 17.72
C ASP A 218 4.95 -6.33 17.41
N VAL A 219 4.01 -5.98 16.50
CA VAL A 219 2.98 -6.91 16.02
C VAL A 219 3.64 -8.08 15.30
N LEU A 220 4.56 -7.82 14.37
CA LEU A 220 5.29 -8.86 13.62
C LEU A 220 6.14 -9.73 14.57
N LYS A 221 6.82 -9.13 15.54
CA LYS A 221 7.67 -9.83 16.49
C LYS A 221 6.88 -10.80 17.38
N ASN A 222 5.68 -10.38 17.82
CA ASN A 222 4.86 -11.12 18.76
C ASN A 222 3.86 -12.08 18.08
N ALA A 223 3.73 -12.03 16.76
CA ALA A 223 2.84 -12.92 16.01
C ALA A 223 3.30 -14.38 16.13
N ALA A 224 2.30 -15.27 16.29
CA ALA A 224 2.54 -16.71 16.31
C ALA A 224 2.96 -17.23 14.94
N SER A 225 3.79 -18.26 14.91
CA SER A 225 4.11 -18.96 13.66
C SER A 225 2.95 -19.84 13.23
N PHE A 226 2.64 -19.84 11.94
CA PHE A 226 1.66 -20.75 11.36
C PHE A 226 2.21 -22.18 11.33
N LYS A 227 1.38 -23.15 11.68
CA LYS A 227 1.72 -24.57 11.66
C LYS A 227 0.66 -25.34 10.89
N THR A 228 1.04 -25.98 9.80
CA THR A 228 0.13 -26.81 8.98
C THR A 228 -0.46 -27.97 9.77
N SER A 229 0.25 -28.50 10.79
CA SER A 229 -0.20 -29.57 11.68
C SER A 229 -1.48 -29.24 12.45
N ASP A 230 -1.81 -27.95 12.61
CA ASP A 230 -2.99 -27.51 13.34
C ASP A 230 -4.27 -27.54 12.47
N TYR A 231 -4.13 -27.90 11.16
CA TYR A 231 -5.20 -27.86 10.18
C TYR A 231 -5.23 -29.14 9.35
N THR A 232 -6.29 -29.93 9.46
CA THR A 232 -6.47 -31.19 8.71
C THR A 232 -6.55 -30.98 7.21
N ILE A 233 -6.90 -29.78 6.74
CA ILE A 233 -7.04 -29.46 5.32
C ILE A 233 -5.72 -29.67 4.54
N PHE A 234 -4.56 -29.51 5.16
CA PHE A 234 -3.26 -29.71 4.52
C PHE A 234 -2.91 -31.18 4.27
N THR A 235 -3.70 -32.12 4.83
CA THR A 235 -3.56 -33.56 4.56
C THR A 235 -4.45 -34.04 3.41
N LYS A 236 -5.36 -33.20 2.92
CA LYS A 236 -6.34 -33.51 1.89
C LYS A 236 -5.82 -33.14 0.48
N ASP A 237 -6.36 -33.82 -0.53
CA ASP A 237 -6.30 -33.35 -1.91
C ASP A 237 -7.42 -32.33 -2.15
N VAL A 238 -7.06 -31.07 -2.27
CA VAL A 238 -7.97 -29.94 -2.50
C VAL A 238 -7.70 -29.25 -3.84
N SER A 239 -7.03 -29.94 -4.78
CA SER A 239 -6.68 -29.42 -6.10
C SER A 239 -7.89 -29.07 -6.98
N SER A 240 -9.05 -29.64 -6.68
CA SER A 240 -10.32 -29.30 -7.31
C SER A 240 -11.00 -28.05 -6.71
N LYS A 241 -10.52 -27.56 -5.57
CA LYS A 241 -11.10 -26.39 -4.88
C LYS A 241 -10.47 -25.09 -5.39
N THR A 242 -11.28 -24.05 -5.44
CA THR A 242 -10.84 -22.70 -5.80
C THR A 242 -11.29 -21.71 -4.75
N ILE A 243 -10.34 -21.03 -4.14
CA ILE A 243 -10.59 -19.91 -3.21
C ILE A 243 -10.77 -18.64 -4.05
N GLY A 244 -11.97 -18.06 -4.02
CA GLY A 244 -12.24 -16.78 -4.69
C GLY A 244 -11.70 -15.62 -3.86
N ILE A 245 -10.97 -14.72 -4.52
CA ILE A 245 -10.45 -13.48 -3.99
C ILE A 245 -11.17 -12.30 -4.64
N ALA A 246 -11.72 -11.38 -3.84
CA ALA A 246 -12.36 -10.16 -4.33
C ALA A 246 -11.74 -8.91 -3.70
N GLY A 247 -12.08 -7.73 -4.21
CA GLY A 247 -11.79 -6.47 -3.53
C GLY A 247 -10.64 -5.67 -4.12
N SER A 248 -9.84 -5.08 -3.23
CA SER A 248 -8.90 -4.01 -3.57
C SER A 248 -7.74 -4.43 -4.46
N THR A 249 -7.53 -3.69 -5.55
CA THR A 249 -6.34 -3.80 -6.41
C THR A 249 -5.07 -3.25 -5.72
N SER A 250 -5.22 -2.37 -4.72
CA SER A 250 -4.06 -1.82 -4.00
C SER A 250 -3.37 -2.84 -3.08
N VAL A 251 -4.08 -3.91 -2.71
CA VAL A 251 -3.55 -4.99 -1.86
C VAL A 251 -2.99 -6.14 -2.69
N LYS A 252 -3.05 -6.06 -4.02
CA LYS A 252 -2.76 -7.17 -4.94
C LYS A 252 -1.35 -7.77 -4.77
N ASN A 253 -0.33 -6.94 -4.54
CA ASN A 253 1.02 -7.44 -4.30
C ASN A 253 1.08 -8.32 -3.04
N ILE A 254 0.42 -7.87 -1.97
CA ILE A 254 0.36 -8.62 -0.70
C ILE A 254 -0.46 -9.90 -0.89
N SER A 255 -1.67 -9.79 -1.47
CA SER A 255 -2.55 -10.95 -1.64
C SER A 255 -1.91 -12.02 -2.50
N THR A 256 -1.33 -11.67 -3.66
CA THR A 256 -0.66 -12.62 -4.56
C THR A 256 0.55 -13.30 -3.89
N ALA A 257 1.36 -12.53 -3.14
CA ALA A 257 2.48 -13.13 -2.41
C ALA A 257 1.99 -14.07 -1.29
N THR A 258 0.91 -13.71 -0.59
CA THR A 258 0.29 -14.57 0.44
C THR A 258 -0.33 -15.83 -0.17
N GLU A 259 -1.04 -15.73 -1.29
CA GLU A 259 -1.60 -16.85 -2.05
C GLU A 259 -0.52 -17.86 -2.46
N ASN A 260 0.56 -17.37 -3.08
CA ASN A 260 1.69 -18.20 -3.49
C ASN A 260 2.36 -18.91 -2.31
N ALA A 261 2.57 -18.20 -1.21
CA ALA A 261 3.16 -18.77 -0.01
C ALA A 261 2.21 -19.79 0.67
N PHE A 262 0.90 -19.54 0.63
CA PHE A 262 -0.09 -20.48 1.16
C PHE A 262 -0.16 -21.78 0.37
N ILE A 263 -0.16 -21.71 -0.98
CA ILE A 263 -0.07 -22.90 -1.87
C ILE A 263 1.19 -23.72 -1.54
N ALA A 264 2.32 -23.06 -1.30
CA ALA A 264 3.59 -23.71 -0.99
C ALA A 264 3.61 -24.47 0.36
N LEU A 265 2.55 -24.37 1.17
CA LEU A 265 2.42 -25.14 2.43
C LEU A 265 2.05 -26.61 2.18
N TRP A 266 1.54 -26.97 1.02
CA TRP A 266 1.33 -28.38 0.63
C TRP A 266 2.66 -29.04 0.26
N THR A 267 2.99 -30.15 0.91
CA THR A 267 4.19 -30.95 0.57
C THR A 267 4.14 -31.43 -0.87
N ASP A 268 2.93 -31.80 -1.34
CA ASP A 268 2.64 -32.14 -2.74
C ASP A 268 1.80 -31.00 -3.34
N SER A 269 2.45 -30.13 -4.10
CA SER A 269 1.82 -28.96 -4.70
C SER A 269 0.67 -29.31 -5.68
N THR A 270 0.62 -30.53 -6.18
CA THR A 270 -0.49 -30.98 -7.05
C THR A 270 -1.80 -31.14 -6.31
N LYS A 271 -1.76 -31.21 -4.98
CA LYS A 271 -2.94 -31.29 -4.09
C LYS A 271 -3.40 -29.96 -3.53
N ALA A 272 -2.66 -28.89 -3.79
CA ALA A 272 -2.99 -27.55 -3.29
C ALA A 272 -4.22 -26.95 -3.99
N PRO A 273 -4.96 -26.03 -3.33
CA PRO A 273 -6.08 -25.35 -3.94
C PRO A 273 -5.62 -24.36 -5.02
N LYS A 274 -6.56 -23.88 -5.82
CA LYS A 274 -6.39 -22.78 -6.76
C LYS A 274 -6.91 -21.50 -6.16
N PHE A 275 -6.45 -20.35 -6.70
CA PHE A 275 -7.01 -19.05 -6.40
C PHE A 275 -7.64 -18.43 -7.65
N ASP A 276 -8.81 -17.78 -7.49
CA ASP A 276 -9.45 -16.96 -8.52
C ASP A 276 -9.46 -15.49 -8.06
N ILE A 277 -8.62 -14.67 -8.67
CA ILE A 277 -8.48 -13.25 -8.40
C ILE A 277 -9.29 -12.36 -9.36
N SER A 278 -10.13 -12.94 -10.23
CA SER A 278 -10.87 -12.20 -11.26
C SER A 278 -11.80 -11.11 -10.70
N LYS A 279 -12.17 -11.22 -9.42
CA LYS A 279 -13.03 -10.26 -8.71
C LYS A 279 -12.26 -9.24 -7.86
N GLN A 280 -10.93 -9.25 -7.91
CA GLN A 280 -10.09 -8.26 -7.22
C GLN A 280 -9.98 -6.98 -8.07
N THR A 281 -11.10 -6.26 -8.20
CA THR A 281 -11.29 -5.10 -9.11
C THR A 281 -11.51 -3.77 -8.37
N GLY A 282 -11.63 -3.79 -7.05
CA GLY A 282 -11.80 -2.60 -6.20
C GLY A 282 -12.41 -2.96 -4.85
N SER A 283 -12.13 -2.19 -3.78
CA SER A 283 -12.58 -2.48 -2.41
C SER A 283 -14.09 -2.72 -2.29
N GLY A 284 -14.90 -2.00 -3.08
CA GLY A 284 -16.35 -2.15 -3.06
C GLY A 284 -16.87 -3.50 -3.58
N THR A 285 -16.02 -4.36 -4.14
CA THR A 285 -16.42 -5.70 -4.58
C THR A 285 -16.20 -6.79 -3.51
N ALA A 286 -15.46 -6.50 -2.43
CA ALA A 286 -15.11 -7.48 -1.42
C ALA A 286 -16.36 -8.11 -0.76
N VAL A 287 -17.11 -7.32 0.01
CA VAL A 287 -18.26 -7.81 0.79
C VAL A 287 -19.39 -8.37 -0.09
N PRO A 288 -19.81 -7.73 -1.21
CA PRO A 288 -20.81 -8.31 -2.09
C PRO A 288 -20.44 -9.68 -2.65
N ASN A 289 -19.16 -9.93 -2.96
CA ASN A 289 -18.73 -11.25 -3.44
C ASN A 289 -18.68 -12.32 -2.33
N LEU A 290 -18.39 -11.94 -1.06
CA LEU A 290 -18.55 -12.84 0.07
C LEU A 290 -20.05 -13.19 0.28
N GLN A 291 -20.93 -12.19 0.26
CA GLN A 291 -22.37 -12.38 0.43
C GLN A 291 -22.95 -13.30 -0.63
N SER A 292 -22.54 -13.16 -1.89
CA SER A 292 -22.97 -14.01 -3.01
C SER A 292 -22.23 -15.34 -3.08
N LYS A 293 -21.28 -15.62 -2.16
CA LYS A 293 -20.45 -16.84 -2.09
C LYS A 293 -19.60 -17.08 -3.36
N THR A 294 -19.31 -16.02 -4.09
CA THR A 294 -18.43 -16.06 -5.26
C THR A 294 -16.98 -15.76 -4.92
N ALA A 295 -16.71 -15.36 -3.67
CA ALA A 295 -15.39 -15.27 -3.06
C ALA A 295 -15.47 -15.69 -1.59
N GLN A 296 -14.38 -16.24 -1.07
CA GLN A 296 -14.22 -16.59 0.34
C GLN A 296 -13.40 -15.54 1.08
N ILE A 297 -12.55 -14.81 0.35
CA ILE A 297 -11.66 -13.79 0.90
C ILE A 297 -11.89 -12.48 0.14
N GLY A 298 -11.95 -11.39 0.89
CA GLY A 298 -12.04 -10.05 0.33
C GLY A 298 -10.99 -9.11 0.91
N TYR A 299 -10.44 -8.23 0.09
CA TYR A 299 -9.48 -7.22 0.53
C TYR A 299 -10.04 -5.81 0.34
N LEU A 300 -9.79 -4.93 1.32
CA LEU A 300 -10.16 -3.53 1.24
C LEU A 300 -8.94 -2.65 1.56
N SER A 301 -8.86 -1.51 0.89
CA SER A 301 -7.83 -0.49 1.14
C SER A 301 -8.45 0.78 1.73
N ARG A 302 -9.45 0.58 2.55
CA ARG A 302 -10.21 1.54 3.37
C ARG A 302 -10.90 0.80 4.50
N GLU A 303 -11.47 1.51 5.43
CA GLU A 303 -12.36 0.91 6.43
C GLU A 303 -13.65 0.37 5.79
N LEU A 304 -14.24 -0.62 6.46
CA LEU A 304 -15.60 -1.07 6.12
C LEU A 304 -16.61 0.00 6.54
N ASP A 305 -17.62 0.18 5.73
CA ASP A 305 -18.76 1.03 6.11
C ASP A 305 -19.82 0.23 6.91
N ASP A 306 -20.79 0.94 7.51
CA ASP A 306 -21.81 0.33 8.35
C ASP A 306 -22.69 -0.69 7.60
N ALA A 307 -22.92 -0.50 6.31
CA ALA A 307 -23.68 -1.42 5.47
C ALA A 307 -22.88 -2.71 5.20
N GLU A 308 -21.58 -2.59 4.97
CA GLU A 308 -20.67 -3.72 4.81
C GLU A 308 -20.54 -4.51 6.11
N LEU A 309 -20.39 -3.84 7.26
CA LEU A 309 -20.34 -4.48 8.58
C LEU A 309 -21.66 -5.21 8.87
N THR A 310 -22.80 -4.61 8.55
CA THR A 310 -24.12 -5.24 8.68
C THR A 310 -24.22 -6.50 7.83
N THR A 311 -23.78 -6.42 6.57
CA THR A 311 -23.78 -7.55 5.63
C THR A 311 -22.89 -8.69 6.13
N LEU A 312 -21.69 -8.39 6.60
CA LEU A 312 -20.77 -9.38 7.17
C LEU A 312 -21.37 -10.03 8.42
N GLY A 313 -22.03 -9.26 9.29
CA GLY A 313 -22.73 -9.81 10.48
C GLY A 313 -23.79 -10.86 10.16
N GLY A 314 -24.32 -10.86 8.92
CA GLY A 314 -25.25 -11.88 8.43
C GLY A 314 -24.59 -13.13 7.83
N ILE A 315 -23.26 -13.14 7.66
CA ILE A 315 -22.51 -14.27 7.11
C ILE A 315 -21.94 -15.10 8.27
N THR A 316 -22.35 -16.35 8.38
CA THR A 316 -21.88 -17.27 9.43
C THR A 316 -20.35 -17.49 9.30
N GLY A 317 -19.63 -17.29 10.41
CA GLY A 317 -18.17 -17.44 10.43
C GLY A 317 -17.42 -16.33 9.70
N SER A 318 -18.08 -15.20 9.41
CA SER A 318 -17.39 -14.04 8.83
C SER A 318 -16.32 -13.50 9.79
N LYS A 319 -15.24 -13.01 9.21
CA LYS A 319 -14.14 -12.36 9.92
C LYS A 319 -13.73 -11.09 9.18
N HIS A 320 -13.24 -10.09 9.89
CA HIS A 320 -12.60 -8.90 9.33
C HIS A 320 -11.55 -8.37 10.31
N ASP A 321 -10.44 -7.90 9.77
CA ASP A 321 -9.37 -7.23 10.56
C ASP A 321 -8.39 -6.47 9.65
N HIS A 322 -7.54 -5.65 10.26
CA HIS A 322 -6.46 -4.91 9.63
C HIS A 322 -5.21 -5.79 9.45
N ILE A 323 -4.72 -5.94 8.22
CA ILE A 323 -3.47 -6.67 7.94
C ILE A 323 -2.27 -5.77 8.24
N CYS A 324 -2.31 -4.54 7.72
CA CYS A 324 -1.22 -3.57 7.81
C CYS A 324 -1.70 -2.16 7.51
N THR A 325 -0.83 -1.19 7.75
CA THR A 325 -1.03 0.21 7.34
C THR A 325 -0.51 0.43 5.92
N ASP A 326 -1.10 1.38 5.19
CA ASP A 326 -0.61 1.95 3.95
C ASP A 326 -0.76 3.48 4.00
N ALA A 327 -0.09 4.18 3.11
CA ALA A 327 -0.22 5.62 2.91
C ALA A 327 -0.61 5.92 1.46
N VAL A 328 -1.55 6.83 1.26
CA VAL A 328 -1.87 7.39 -0.05
C VAL A 328 -1.04 8.65 -0.23
N VAL A 329 -0.33 8.76 -1.33
CA VAL A 329 0.59 9.87 -1.62
C VAL A 329 0.12 10.62 -2.85
N ALA A 330 -0.01 11.93 -2.76
CA ALA A 330 -0.17 12.78 -3.93
C ALA A 330 1.14 12.78 -4.72
N ILE A 331 1.05 12.53 -6.02
CA ILE A 331 2.23 12.34 -6.89
C ILE A 331 2.22 13.27 -8.08
N VAL A 332 3.40 13.68 -8.50
CA VAL A 332 3.64 14.49 -9.70
C VAL A 332 4.81 13.93 -10.49
N ASN A 333 4.94 14.34 -11.76
CA ASN A 333 6.11 14.02 -12.58
C ASN A 333 7.39 14.51 -11.90
N ILE A 334 8.49 13.76 -12.02
CA ILE A 334 9.79 14.14 -11.44
C ILE A 334 10.30 15.50 -11.93
N LYS A 335 9.91 15.92 -13.17
CA LYS A 335 10.27 17.21 -13.75
C LYS A 335 9.53 18.39 -13.10
N ASN A 336 8.46 18.15 -12.34
CA ASN A 336 7.78 19.22 -11.63
C ASN A 336 8.65 19.74 -10.48
N THR A 337 9.24 20.90 -10.65
CA THR A 337 10.10 21.56 -9.65
C THR A 337 9.36 22.60 -8.82
N SER A 338 8.09 22.90 -9.15
CA SER A 338 7.32 23.99 -8.52
C SER A 338 6.69 23.63 -7.19
N VAL A 339 6.45 22.34 -6.93
CA VAL A 339 5.75 21.91 -5.71
C VAL A 339 6.49 20.76 -5.03
N SER A 340 6.59 20.83 -3.70
CA SER A 340 7.13 19.78 -2.84
C SER A 340 6.21 19.41 -1.68
N ASN A 341 5.22 20.26 -1.40
CA ASN A 341 4.22 20.11 -0.37
C ASN A 341 2.84 20.51 -0.90
N ILE A 342 1.79 19.87 -0.41
CA ILE A 342 0.42 20.18 -0.81
C ILE A 342 -0.52 20.00 0.40
N THR A 343 -1.56 20.84 0.47
CA THR A 343 -2.58 20.76 1.52
C THR A 343 -3.84 20.04 1.03
N GLY A 344 -4.66 19.58 1.97
CA GLY A 344 -5.97 18.97 1.65
C GLY A 344 -6.89 19.94 0.89
N THR A 345 -6.89 21.22 1.28
CA THR A 345 -7.65 22.26 0.58
C THR A 345 -7.13 22.50 -0.84
N GLN A 346 -5.82 22.54 -1.06
CA GLN A 346 -5.26 22.67 -2.41
C GLN A 346 -5.64 21.47 -3.29
N LEU A 347 -5.52 20.25 -2.76
CA LEU A 347 -5.97 19.04 -3.47
C LEU A 347 -7.46 19.10 -3.81
N ALA A 348 -8.30 19.51 -2.85
CA ALA A 348 -9.73 19.67 -3.10
C ALA A 348 -10.00 20.69 -4.22
N ARG A 349 -9.34 21.84 -4.22
CA ARG A 349 -9.47 22.88 -5.26
C ARG A 349 -8.93 22.46 -6.63
N ILE A 350 -8.05 21.45 -6.70
CA ILE A 350 -7.55 20.87 -7.96
C ILE A 350 -8.55 19.85 -8.51
N TYR A 351 -9.07 18.98 -7.64
CA TYR A 351 -9.83 17.79 -8.06
C TYR A 351 -11.33 18.04 -8.20
N LEU A 352 -11.93 18.91 -7.35
CA LEU A 352 -13.38 19.10 -7.27
C LEU A 352 -13.82 20.22 -8.22
N ASP A 353 -14.96 20.01 -8.91
CA ASP A 353 -15.48 20.98 -9.88
C ASP A 353 -16.15 22.15 -9.16
N SER A 354 -15.61 23.35 -9.31
CA SER A 354 -16.18 24.58 -8.72
C SER A 354 -17.61 24.92 -9.22
N LYS A 355 -18.06 24.28 -10.29
CA LYS A 355 -19.42 24.42 -10.81
C LYS A 355 -20.42 23.45 -10.18
N ASP A 356 -19.95 22.44 -9.47
CA ASP A 356 -20.80 21.50 -8.77
C ASP A 356 -21.24 22.07 -7.42
N THR A 357 -22.54 22.26 -7.26
CA THR A 357 -23.13 22.89 -6.06
C THR A 357 -22.87 22.12 -4.77
N GLN A 358 -22.52 20.83 -4.84
CA GLN A 358 -22.13 20.08 -3.64
C GLN A 358 -20.86 20.59 -2.98
N TRP A 359 -20.04 21.37 -3.71
CA TRP A 359 -18.78 21.97 -3.24
C TRP A 359 -18.89 23.51 -3.00
N ALA A 360 -20.09 24.04 -2.95
CA ALA A 360 -20.31 25.48 -2.76
C ALA A 360 -19.55 26.07 -1.55
N ASP A 361 -19.45 25.32 -0.45
CA ASP A 361 -18.70 25.74 0.74
C ASP A 361 -17.19 25.83 0.52
N LEU A 362 -16.62 25.01 -0.36
CA LEU A 362 -15.19 25.06 -0.72
C LEU A 362 -14.88 26.30 -1.57
N PHE A 363 -15.80 26.67 -2.46
CA PHE A 363 -15.60 27.73 -3.45
C PHE A 363 -16.32 29.05 -3.12
N LYS A 364 -16.79 29.22 -1.88
CA LYS A 364 -17.38 30.49 -1.41
C LYS A 364 -16.33 31.59 -1.20
N ASP A 365 -16.77 32.80 -0.98
CA ASP A 365 -15.96 33.95 -0.60
C ASP A 365 -14.78 34.26 -1.54
N GLY A 366 -14.97 34.02 -2.86
CA GLY A 366 -13.95 34.28 -3.88
C GLY A 366 -12.86 33.19 -4.01
N VAL A 367 -12.99 32.07 -3.32
CA VAL A 367 -12.09 30.94 -3.50
C VAL A 367 -12.29 30.33 -4.89
N SER A 368 -11.24 30.34 -5.72
CA SER A 368 -11.26 29.82 -7.09
C SER A 368 -10.71 28.40 -7.18
N GLN A 369 -11.08 27.70 -8.26
CA GLN A 369 -10.45 26.45 -8.66
C GLN A 369 -8.96 26.66 -8.94
N ILE A 370 -8.11 25.71 -8.56
CA ILE A 370 -6.69 25.69 -8.94
C ILE A 370 -6.57 24.93 -10.25
N THR A 371 -6.10 25.62 -11.27
CA THR A 371 -6.00 25.07 -12.64
C THR A 371 -4.57 25.08 -13.16
N LYS A 372 -3.68 25.88 -12.57
CA LYS A 372 -2.28 26.03 -12.99
C LYS A 372 -1.33 25.80 -11.82
N TRP A 373 -0.11 25.38 -12.12
CA TRP A 373 0.90 25.09 -11.12
C TRP A 373 1.38 26.33 -10.34
N ASN A 374 1.40 27.53 -10.95
CA ASN A 374 1.76 28.77 -10.26
C ASN A 374 0.71 29.24 -9.25
N GLU A 375 -0.48 28.66 -9.23
CA GLU A 375 -1.53 28.94 -8.24
C GLU A 375 -1.33 28.15 -6.92
N LEU A 376 -0.31 27.27 -6.87
CA LEU A 376 0.07 26.49 -5.68
C LEU A 376 1.22 27.12 -4.88
N ALA A 377 1.82 28.20 -5.39
CA ALA A 377 2.95 28.90 -4.78
C ALA A 377 2.53 29.70 -3.52
#